data_327c2aa1578fd1d55bc6c03aa17dd090
#
_entry.id   327c2aa1578fd1d55bc6c03aa17dd090
#
_cell.length_a   1.000
_cell.length_b   1.000
_cell.length_c   1.000
_cell.angle_alpha   90.00
_cell.angle_beta   90.00
_cell.angle_gamma   90.00
#
_symmetry.space_group_name_H-M   'P 1'
#
loop_
_entity.id
_entity.type
_entity.pdbx_description
1 polymer ?
#
loop_
_entity_poly.entity_id
_entity_poly.type
_entity_poly.pdbx_seq_one_letter_code
_entity_poly.pdbx_strand_id
1 'polypeptide(L)'
;MAAAVAVAAFLTTPGAHAQAFINVLTGGTSGVYYPLGVAISKIYSDKIPNVKTQVQATKASVENLILLQQGRGEIAFTLGDSLKAAWEGDEEAGFKSKLDKLRTLGAIYPN
;
A
#
# COMPACT_ATOMS: atom_id res chain seq x y z
N MET A 1 44.93 -40.28 25.32
CA MET A 1 44.13 -39.83 24.13
C MET A 1 42.84 -39.22 24.64
N ALA A 2 42.75 -37.90 24.60
CA ALA A 2 41.56 -37.17 25.03
C ALA A 2 40.80 -36.75 23.76
N ALA A 3 39.59 -37.29 23.58
CA ALA A 3 38.70 -36.91 22.50
C ALA A 3 37.89 -35.66 22.93
N ALA A 4 38.16 -34.51 22.33
CA ALA A 4 37.38 -33.32 22.54
C ALA A 4 36.10 -33.38 21.69
N VAL A 5 34.96 -33.51 22.33
CA VAL A 5 33.64 -33.39 21.69
C VAL A 5 33.30 -31.93 21.61
N ALA A 6 33.40 -31.38 20.42
CA ALA A 6 32.93 -30.00 20.13
C ALA A 6 31.39 -30.02 20.00
N VAL A 7 30.69 -29.52 20.99
CA VAL A 7 29.25 -29.26 20.94
C VAL A 7 29.04 -27.97 20.14
N ALA A 8 28.62 -28.11 18.89
CA ALA A 8 28.17 -26.99 18.08
C ALA A 8 26.79 -26.52 18.58
N ALA A 9 26.76 -25.45 19.35
CA ALA A 9 25.52 -24.77 19.72
C ALA A 9 24.95 -24.08 18.49
N PHE A 10 23.90 -24.64 17.91
CA PHE A 10 23.09 -23.94 16.90
C PHE A 10 22.34 -22.79 17.59
N LEU A 11 22.88 -21.59 17.44
CA LEU A 11 22.16 -20.37 17.79
C LEU A 11 21.02 -20.19 16.80
N THR A 12 19.83 -20.64 17.16
CA THR A 12 18.59 -20.26 16.45
C THR A 12 18.35 -18.79 16.70
N THR A 13 18.76 -17.94 15.76
CA THR A 13 18.35 -16.53 15.77
C THR A 13 16.84 -16.48 15.60
N PRO A 14 16.08 -15.87 16.55
CA PRO A 14 14.67 -15.63 16.31
C PRO A 14 14.56 -14.77 15.06
N GLY A 15 13.83 -15.25 14.06
CA GLY A 15 13.61 -14.54 12.81
C GLY A 15 13.05 -13.17 13.15
N ALA A 16 13.79 -12.11 12.88
CA ALA A 16 13.28 -10.76 12.94
C ALA A 16 12.18 -10.67 11.88
N HIS A 17 10.92 -10.66 12.30
CA HIS A 17 9.81 -10.37 11.41
C HIS A 17 10.02 -8.97 10.88
N ALA A 18 10.32 -8.85 9.58
CA ALA A 18 10.47 -7.57 8.92
C ALA A 18 9.17 -6.78 9.07
N GLN A 19 9.28 -5.52 9.54
CA GLN A 19 8.13 -4.64 9.68
C GLN A 19 7.60 -4.27 8.29
N ALA A 20 6.32 -4.56 8.01
CA ALA A 20 5.66 -4.13 6.79
C ALA A 20 5.26 -2.66 6.91
N PHE A 21 5.39 -1.93 5.82
CA PHE A 21 5.00 -0.52 5.74
C PHE A 21 3.88 -0.36 4.71
N ILE A 22 2.78 0.29 5.10
CA ILE A 22 1.63 0.55 4.23
C ILE A 22 1.44 2.06 4.12
N ASN A 23 1.69 2.60 2.94
CA ASN A 23 1.39 3.98 2.60
C ASN A 23 0.02 4.05 1.91
N VAL A 24 -0.94 4.74 2.53
CA VAL A 24 -2.29 4.93 2.03
C VAL A 24 -2.39 6.27 1.32
N LEU A 25 -2.56 6.22 0.00
CA LEU A 25 -2.69 7.40 -0.85
C LEU A 25 -4.15 7.88 -0.85
N THR A 26 -4.38 9.14 -0.61
CA THR A 26 -5.71 9.69 -0.39
C THR A 26 -6.07 10.79 -1.40
N GLY A 27 -6.30 11.97 -0.94
CA GLY A 27 -6.58 13.19 -1.66
C GLY A 27 -6.22 14.37 -0.79
N GLY A 28 -6.74 15.54 -1.08
CA GLY A 28 -6.56 16.71 -0.22
C GLY A 28 -7.12 16.49 1.19
N THR A 29 -6.50 17.09 2.19
CA THR A 29 -6.85 16.91 3.60
C THR A 29 -8.27 17.34 3.97
N SER A 30 -8.87 18.21 3.16
CA SER A 30 -10.29 18.63 3.29
C SER A 30 -11.28 17.71 2.56
N GLY A 31 -10.80 16.73 1.79
CA GLY A 31 -11.63 15.81 1.01
C GLY A 31 -12.01 14.55 1.81
N VAL A 32 -12.89 13.74 1.23
CA VAL A 32 -13.42 12.52 1.86
C VAL A 32 -12.37 11.42 1.98
N TYR A 33 -11.45 11.30 1.03
CA TYR A 33 -10.46 10.22 1.04
C TYR A 33 -9.48 10.30 2.20
N TYR A 34 -9.11 11.50 2.63
CA TYR A 34 -8.14 11.66 3.70
C TYR A 34 -8.63 11.08 5.05
N PRO A 35 -9.79 11.45 5.58
CA PRO A 35 -10.30 10.85 6.82
C PRO A 35 -10.58 9.35 6.70
N LEU A 36 -11.00 8.85 5.54
CA LEU A 36 -11.13 7.42 5.30
C LEU A 36 -9.77 6.71 5.33
N GLY A 37 -8.74 7.31 4.74
CA GLY A 37 -7.38 6.80 4.79
C GLY A 37 -6.83 6.74 6.22
N VAL A 38 -7.10 7.75 7.03
CA VAL A 38 -6.75 7.75 8.47
C VAL A 38 -7.43 6.60 9.20
N ALA A 39 -8.73 6.38 8.96
CA ALA A 39 -9.47 5.29 9.60
C ALA A 39 -8.94 3.91 9.20
N ILE A 40 -8.67 3.68 7.92
CA ILE A 40 -8.11 2.41 7.41
C ILE A 40 -6.70 2.19 7.98
N SER A 41 -5.87 3.21 7.98
CA SER A 41 -4.52 3.15 8.54
C SER A 41 -4.53 2.75 10.02
N LYS A 42 -5.47 3.32 10.79
CA LYS A 42 -5.64 2.94 12.20
C LYS A 42 -6.05 1.48 12.35
N ILE A 43 -7.01 1.01 11.57
CA ILE A 43 -7.46 -0.39 11.60
C ILE A 43 -6.28 -1.33 11.30
N TYR A 44 -5.48 -1.04 10.30
CA TYR A 44 -4.32 -1.88 9.94
C TYR A 44 -3.26 -1.88 11.05
N SER A 45 -2.94 -0.73 11.61
CA SER A 45 -1.98 -0.65 12.72
C SER A 45 -2.46 -1.38 13.96
N ASP A 46 -3.76 -1.36 14.24
CA ASP A 46 -4.34 -2.00 15.43
C ASP A 46 -4.52 -3.53 15.25
N LYS A 47 -4.75 -3.99 14.02
CA LYS A 47 -5.17 -5.38 13.74
C LYS A 47 -4.11 -6.25 13.10
N ILE A 48 -3.11 -5.66 12.45
CA ILE A 48 -2.08 -6.42 11.76
C ILE A 48 -0.75 -6.28 12.50
N PRO A 49 -0.21 -7.36 13.05
CA PRO A 49 1.09 -7.32 13.75
C PRO A 49 2.22 -6.85 12.82
N ASN A 50 3.15 -6.09 13.36
CA ASN A 50 4.35 -5.62 12.66
C ASN A 50 4.07 -4.78 11.40
N VAL A 51 2.95 -4.05 11.38
CA VAL A 51 2.60 -3.09 10.33
C VAL A 51 2.75 -1.67 10.84
N LYS A 52 3.44 -0.84 10.08
CA LYS A 52 3.41 0.62 10.17
C LYS A 52 2.61 1.19 9.01
N THR A 53 1.80 2.18 9.29
CA THR A 53 0.99 2.86 8.28
C THR A 53 1.33 4.34 8.20
N GLN A 54 1.16 4.88 7.01
CA GLN A 54 1.23 6.32 6.73
C GLN A 54 0.05 6.70 5.85
N VAL A 55 -0.48 7.89 6.06
CA VAL A 55 -1.51 8.49 5.19
C VAL A 55 -0.87 9.62 4.43
N GLN A 56 -0.97 9.57 3.11
CA GLN A 56 -0.40 10.58 2.23
C GLN A 56 -1.51 11.35 1.52
N ALA A 57 -1.51 12.67 1.71
CA ALA A 57 -2.33 13.58 0.90
C ALA A 57 -1.75 13.68 -0.51
N THR A 58 -2.64 13.63 -1.51
CA THR A 58 -2.31 13.69 -2.93
C THR A 58 -3.32 14.56 -3.68
N LYS A 59 -3.18 14.62 -5.00
CA LYS A 59 -4.17 15.22 -5.90
C LYS A 59 -5.31 14.27 -6.27
N ALA A 60 -5.44 13.15 -5.56
CA ALA A 60 -6.45 12.10 -5.73
C ALA A 60 -6.25 11.22 -6.97
N SER A 61 -7.34 10.78 -7.62
CA SER A 61 -7.44 9.56 -8.42
C SER A 61 -6.29 9.30 -9.40
N VAL A 62 -6.01 10.23 -10.30
CA VAL A 62 -4.98 10.02 -11.35
C VAL A 62 -3.58 9.87 -10.74
N GLU A 63 -3.20 10.78 -9.83
CA GLU A 63 -1.91 10.71 -9.16
C GLU A 63 -1.76 9.43 -8.35
N ASN A 64 -2.80 9.04 -7.63
CA ASN A 64 -2.81 7.82 -6.82
C ASN A 64 -2.55 6.57 -7.65
N LEU A 65 -3.22 6.44 -8.78
CA LEU A 65 -3.07 5.29 -9.68
C LEU A 65 -1.66 5.22 -10.28
N ILE A 66 -1.10 6.37 -10.66
CA ILE A 66 0.29 6.45 -11.15
C ILE A 66 1.28 6.06 -10.05
N LEU A 67 1.11 6.57 -8.83
CA LEU A 67 1.98 6.24 -7.70
C LEU A 67 1.91 4.75 -7.35
N LEU A 68 0.73 4.14 -7.35
CA LEU A 68 0.57 2.69 -7.15
C LEU A 68 1.32 1.89 -8.23
N GLN A 69 1.16 2.25 -9.50
CA GLN A 69 1.85 1.58 -10.61
C GLN A 69 3.37 1.64 -10.46
N GLN A 70 3.88 2.73 -9.89
CA GLN A 70 5.31 2.94 -9.63
C GLN A 70 5.81 2.27 -8.34
N GLY A 71 4.93 1.64 -7.56
CA GLY A 71 5.28 1.06 -6.26
C GLY A 71 5.55 2.10 -5.17
N ARG A 72 4.97 3.29 -5.28
CA ARG A 72 5.14 4.41 -4.33
C ARG A 72 3.99 4.55 -3.34
N GLY A 73 3.20 3.52 -3.18
CA GLY A 73 2.12 3.35 -2.24
C GLY A 73 1.59 1.93 -2.31
N GLU A 74 0.93 1.46 -1.29
CA GLU A 74 0.38 0.11 -1.20
C GLU A 74 -1.13 0.08 -1.39
N ILE A 75 -1.83 1.12 -0.92
CA ILE A 75 -3.28 1.27 -1.03
C ILE A 75 -3.60 2.70 -1.47
N ALA A 76 -4.61 2.85 -2.31
CA ALA A 76 -5.05 4.17 -2.76
C ALA A 76 -6.57 4.25 -2.94
N PHE A 77 -7.10 5.43 -2.67
CA PHE A 77 -8.46 5.78 -3.03
C PHE A 77 -8.51 6.33 -4.45
N THR A 78 -9.51 5.92 -5.21
CA THR A 78 -9.72 6.40 -6.58
C THR A 78 -11.19 6.33 -6.95
N LEU A 79 -11.59 7.13 -7.93
CA LEU A 79 -12.86 6.99 -8.61
C LEU A 79 -12.83 5.77 -9.54
N GLY A 80 -13.97 5.10 -9.73
CA GLY A 80 -14.07 3.92 -10.56
C GLY A 80 -13.82 4.20 -12.06
N ASP A 81 -14.27 5.32 -12.56
CA ASP A 81 -14.01 5.79 -13.92
C ASP A 81 -12.52 6.07 -14.17
N SER A 82 -11.84 6.70 -13.20
CA SER A 82 -10.40 6.93 -13.27
C SER A 82 -9.61 5.62 -13.27
N LEU A 83 -10.06 4.62 -12.50
CA LEU A 83 -9.45 3.28 -12.51
C LEU A 83 -9.61 2.60 -13.87
N LYS A 84 -10.80 2.70 -14.49
CA LYS A 84 -11.04 2.19 -15.84
C LYS A 84 -10.13 2.86 -16.85
N ALA A 85 -10.08 4.20 -16.86
CA ALA A 85 -9.22 4.97 -17.75
C ALA A 85 -7.72 4.61 -17.59
N ALA A 86 -7.27 4.41 -16.36
CA ALA A 86 -5.90 3.97 -16.08
C ALA A 86 -5.60 2.58 -16.64
N TRP A 87 -6.53 1.65 -16.48
CA TRP A 87 -6.39 0.29 -17.00
C TRP A 87 -6.36 0.25 -18.53
N GLU A 88 -7.11 1.13 -19.18
CA GLU A 88 -7.16 1.27 -20.64
C GLU A 88 -5.99 2.09 -21.20
N GLY A 89 -5.33 2.89 -20.38
CA GLY A 89 -4.25 3.79 -20.80
C GLY A 89 -4.77 5.00 -21.56
N ASP A 90 -5.85 5.60 -21.05
CA ASP A 90 -6.51 6.76 -21.66
C ASP A 90 -5.68 8.02 -21.46
N GLU A 91 -5.11 8.52 -22.56
CA GLU A 91 -4.26 9.71 -22.56
C GLU A 91 -5.03 10.99 -22.22
N GLU A 92 -6.31 11.09 -22.61
CA GLU A 92 -7.15 12.27 -22.30
C GLU A 92 -7.43 12.35 -20.81
N ALA A 93 -7.53 11.20 -20.13
CA ALA A 93 -7.66 11.11 -18.68
C ALA A 93 -6.34 11.28 -17.91
N GLY A 94 -5.21 11.44 -18.62
CA GLY A 94 -3.89 11.69 -18.03
C GLY A 94 -2.98 10.46 -17.89
N PHE A 95 -3.32 9.32 -18.54
CA PHE A 95 -2.53 8.10 -18.49
C PHE A 95 -1.79 7.86 -19.79
N LYS A 96 -0.46 7.99 -19.77
CA LYS A 96 0.41 7.81 -20.96
C LYS A 96 0.51 6.35 -21.43
N SER A 97 0.11 5.40 -20.61
CA SER A 97 0.12 3.97 -20.90
C SER A 97 -0.82 3.23 -19.95
N LYS A 98 -1.13 1.99 -20.28
CA LYS A 98 -1.94 1.13 -19.42
C LYS A 98 -1.24 0.88 -18.08
N LEU A 99 -1.99 0.98 -16.99
CA LEU A 99 -1.52 0.68 -15.65
C LEU A 99 -1.98 -0.73 -15.25
N ASP A 100 -1.17 -1.74 -15.49
CA ASP A 100 -1.51 -3.16 -15.41
C ASP A 100 -1.23 -3.82 -14.05
N LYS A 101 -0.54 -3.12 -13.15
CA LYS A 101 -0.24 -3.62 -11.80
C LYS A 101 -1.33 -3.34 -10.78
N LEU A 102 -2.34 -2.56 -11.16
CA LEU A 102 -3.43 -2.19 -10.28
C LEU A 102 -4.34 -3.39 -9.95
N ARG A 103 -4.84 -3.43 -8.71
CA ARG A 103 -5.82 -4.42 -8.27
C ARG A 103 -6.86 -3.73 -7.38
N THR A 104 -8.13 -4.03 -7.61
CA THR A 104 -9.24 -3.48 -6.82
C THR A 104 -9.42 -4.30 -5.54
N LEU A 105 -9.53 -3.63 -4.40
CA LEU A 105 -9.88 -4.24 -3.13
C LEU A 105 -11.39 -4.23 -2.88
N GLY A 106 -12.08 -3.18 -3.28
CA GLY A 106 -13.52 -3.04 -3.11
C GLY A 106 -14.01 -1.63 -3.39
N ALA A 107 -15.33 -1.46 -3.42
CA ALA A 107 -15.99 -0.16 -3.47
C ALA A 107 -16.40 0.25 -2.05
N ILE A 108 -16.17 1.51 -1.71
CA ILE A 108 -16.46 2.04 -0.36
C ILE A 108 -17.81 2.76 -0.34
N TYR A 109 -18.11 3.53 -1.38
CA TYR A 109 -19.39 4.20 -1.55
C TYR A 109 -19.65 4.45 -3.04
N PRO A 110 -20.92 4.57 -3.45
CA PRO A 110 -21.26 4.96 -4.82
C PRO A 110 -20.85 6.41 -5.10
N ASN A 111 -20.47 6.67 -6.33
CA ASN A 111 -20.13 8.00 -6.80
C ASN A 111 -21.35 8.67 -7.41
#